data_8d2636b03991bb6789d48c7ac8da4655
#
_entry.id   8d2636b03991bb6789d48c7ac8da4655
#
_cell.length_a   1.000
_cell.length_b   1.000
_cell.length_c   1.000
_cell.angle_alpha   90.00
_cell.angle_beta   90.00
_cell.angle_gamma   90.00
#
_symmetry.space_group_name_H-M   'P 1'
#
loop_
_entity.id
_entity.type
_entity.pdbx_description
1 polymer ?
#
loop_
_entity_poly.entity_id
_entity_poly.type
_entity_poly.pdbx_seq_one_letter_code
_entity_poly.pdbx_strand_id
1 'polypeptide(L)'
;MEKNNPLVSFIIAYYDVPVEMLRECLDSILALSLSSSERQIIIVDDGSAESPVAALDDYADSILYLRQPHQGLSVARNTGIRMATGEYLQFVDADDLLVTVPYDYCLSLVRSRRYEMVTFSLTDKPAPDAEINVSDPQSGPELMRHANIQGSACGYIFSRSILGDLRFTPDTLHEDEEFTPQLMLRAEAVGVTDAKAYCYRERSGSIITGNGIRQRLRRLNDGKAVILRLHKIADRLPAEDRAGLQRRIAQLTMDYLYNVICQTRSHTYLEHRVEELRRKGLFPLPDRDFTRKYTWFRRLSNSRQGRSLLLRILPLLPKER
;
A
#
# COMPACT_ATOMS: atom_id res chain seq x y z
N MET A 1 -10.49 -6.67 -35.91
CA MET A 1 -11.19 -6.25 -34.67
C MET A 1 -10.11 -5.91 -33.68
N GLU A 2 -9.87 -4.63 -33.40
CA GLU A 2 -9.02 -4.24 -32.27
C GLU A 2 -9.63 -4.83 -31.00
N LYS A 3 -8.87 -5.66 -30.29
CA LYS A 3 -9.26 -6.10 -28.95
C LYS A 3 -9.24 -4.85 -28.07
N ASN A 4 -10.40 -4.24 -27.83
CA ASN A 4 -10.48 -3.21 -26.80
C ASN A 4 -10.07 -3.85 -25.47
N ASN A 5 -8.97 -3.39 -24.91
CA ASN A 5 -8.55 -3.82 -23.58
C ASN A 5 -9.61 -3.39 -22.56
N PRO A 6 -9.82 -4.15 -21.49
CA PRO A 6 -10.64 -3.70 -20.36
C PRO A 6 -10.14 -2.34 -19.84
N LEU A 7 -11.06 -1.53 -19.31
CA LEU A 7 -10.68 -0.28 -18.66
C LEU A 7 -9.87 -0.58 -17.39
N VAL A 8 -10.33 -1.54 -16.58
CA VAL A 8 -9.71 -1.87 -15.30
C VAL A 8 -9.48 -3.37 -15.18
N SER A 9 -8.26 -3.77 -14.77
CA SER A 9 -7.98 -5.10 -14.22
C SER A 9 -7.93 -5.02 -12.69
N PHE A 10 -8.85 -5.73 -12.03
CA PHE A 10 -8.83 -5.93 -10.58
C PHE A 10 -8.00 -7.17 -10.28
N ILE A 11 -6.98 -7.04 -9.44
CA ILE A 11 -6.06 -8.11 -9.07
C ILE A 11 -6.29 -8.46 -7.61
N ILE A 12 -6.78 -9.67 -7.35
CA ILE A 12 -7.13 -10.18 -6.03
C ILE A 12 -6.14 -11.29 -5.67
N ALA A 13 -5.32 -11.07 -4.64
CA ALA A 13 -4.50 -12.12 -4.06
C ALA A 13 -5.32 -12.84 -2.97
N TYR A 14 -5.44 -14.16 -3.10
CA TYR A 14 -6.23 -14.99 -2.19
C TYR A 14 -5.32 -16.03 -1.52
N TYR A 15 -5.43 -16.18 -0.21
CA TYR A 15 -4.79 -17.23 0.55
C TYR A 15 -5.53 -17.48 1.87
N ASP A 16 -6.19 -18.64 2.00
CA ASP A 16 -6.94 -19.08 3.19
C ASP A 16 -7.86 -17.99 3.80
N VAL A 17 -8.48 -17.17 2.95
CA VAL A 17 -9.54 -16.23 3.33
C VAL A 17 -10.86 -16.99 3.32
N PRO A 18 -11.81 -16.74 4.26
CA PRO A 18 -13.17 -17.29 4.16
C PRO A 18 -13.79 -16.97 2.79
N VAL A 19 -14.33 -18.00 2.12
CA VAL A 19 -14.83 -17.88 0.75
C VAL A 19 -16.00 -16.88 0.65
N GLU A 20 -16.77 -16.73 1.70
CA GLU A 20 -17.87 -15.75 1.80
C GLU A 20 -17.33 -14.33 1.66
N MET A 21 -16.17 -14.02 2.28
CA MET A 21 -15.55 -12.72 2.15
C MET A 21 -15.07 -12.45 0.73
N LEU A 22 -14.51 -13.48 0.06
CA LEU A 22 -14.13 -13.39 -1.34
C LEU A 22 -15.35 -13.15 -2.25
N ARG A 23 -16.47 -13.84 -2.00
CA ARG A 23 -17.74 -13.63 -2.74
C ARG A 23 -18.22 -12.18 -2.58
N GLU A 24 -18.27 -11.67 -1.35
CA GLU A 24 -18.66 -10.27 -1.07
C GLU A 24 -17.69 -9.28 -1.75
N CYS A 25 -16.39 -9.56 -1.76
CA CYS A 25 -15.40 -8.78 -2.51
C CYS A 25 -15.73 -8.74 -4.01
N LEU A 26 -16.02 -9.89 -4.62
CA LEU A 26 -16.42 -10.01 -6.02
C LEU A 26 -17.73 -9.26 -6.31
N ASP A 27 -18.74 -9.41 -5.45
CA ASP A 27 -20.01 -8.71 -5.59
C ASP A 27 -19.83 -7.20 -5.56
N SER A 28 -18.93 -6.69 -4.71
CA SER A 28 -18.61 -5.26 -4.64
C SER A 28 -17.99 -4.74 -5.94
N ILE A 29 -17.15 -5.55 -6.61
CA ILE A 29 -16.55 -5.20 -7.90
C ILE A 29 -17.60 -5.33 -9.03
N LEU A 30 -18.47 -6.33 -8.95
CA LEU A 30 -19.52 -6.54 -9.96
C LEU A 30 -20.61 -5.46 -9.92
N ALA A 31 -20.81 -4.83 -8.75
CA ALA A 31 -21.77 -3.74 -8.56
C ALA A 31 -21.30 -2.38 -9.13
N LEU A 32 -20.03 -2.27 -9.54
CA LEU A 32 -19.50 -1.03 -10.12
C LEU A 32 -20.09 -0.72 -11.50
N SER A 33 -20.09 0.56 -11.88
CA SER A 33 -20.56 1.07 -13.17
C SER A 33 -19.62 0.72 -14.34
N LEU A 34 -19.21 -0.55 -14.42
CA LEU A 34 -18.38 -1.13 -15.47
C LEU A 34 -19.14 -2.24 -16.20
N SER A 35 -19.15 -2.19 -17.52
CA SER A 35 -19.61 -3.33 -18.32
C SER A 35 -18.66 -4.52 -18.20
N SER A 36 -19.10 -5.71 -18.60
CA SER A 36 -18.25 -6.91 -18.62
C SER A 36 -17.04 -6.75 -19.53
N SER A 37 -17.12 -5.94 -20.59
CA SER A 37 -16.00 -5.66 -21.50
C SER A 37 -15.02 -4.62 -20.94
N GLU A 38 -15.43 -3.78 -19.98
CA GLU A 38 -14.58 -2.79 -19.33
C GLU A 38 -13.84 -3.35 -18.10
N ARG A 39 -14.23 -4.52 -17.64
CA ARG A 39 -13.76 -5.12 -16.38
C ARG A 39 -13.04 -6.44 -16.63
N GLN A 40 -11.87 -6.62 -16.01
CA GLN A 40 -11.18 -7.90 -15.86
C GLN A 40 -10.96 -8.15 -14.37
N ILE A 41 -11.41 -9.29 -13.86
CA ILE A 41 -11.19 -9.70 -12.46
C ILE A 41 -10.25 -10.90 -12.47
N ILE A 42 -9.11 -10.78 -11.79
CA ILE A 42 -8.06 -11.78 -11.72
C ILE A 42 -7.89 -12.22 -10.26
N ILE A 43 -8.21 -13.47 -9.97
CA ILE A 43 -7.99 -14.08 -8.65
C ILE A 43 -6.75 -14.95 -8.73
N VAL A 44 -5.77 -14.68 -7.87
CA VAL A 44 -4.57 -15.51 -7.73
C VAL A 44 -4.61 -16.19 -6.38
N ASP A 45 -4.97 -17.48 -6.36
CA ASP A 45 -4.90 -18.35 -5.20
C ASP A 45 -3.45 -18.79 -4.97
N ASP A 46 -2.86 -18.26 -3.90
CA ASP A 46 -1.47 -18.53 -3.52
C ASP A 46 -1.32 -19.82 -2.71
N GLY A 47 -1.98 -20.89 -3.17
CA GLY A 47 -1.85 -22.23 -2.62
C GLY A 47 -2.62 -22.46 -1.33
N SER A 48 -3.85 -21.95 -1.25
CA SER A 48 -4.76 -22.18 -0.13
C SER A 48 -4.94 -23.67 0.16
N ALA A 49 -5.16 -24.02 1.44
CA ALA A 49 -5.39 -25.40 1.85
C ALA A 49 -6.60 -26.00 1.13
N GLU A 50 -7.69 -25.22 1.07
CA GLU A 50 -8.88 -25.54 0.30
C GLU A 50 -9.04 -24.55 -0.86
N SER A 51 -9.24 -25.07 -2.08
CA SER A 51 -9.47 -24.24 -3.25
C SER A 51 -10.87 -23.64 -3.21
N PRO A 52 -11.02 -22.30 -3.37
CA PRO A 52 -12.35 -21.68 -3.40
C PRO A 52 -13.09 -21.93 -4.72
N VAL A 53 -12.51 -22.59 -5.71
CA VAL A 53 -13.00 -22.65 -7.09
C VAL A 53 -14.42 -23.18 -7.20
N ALA A 54 -14.79 -24.22 -6.43
CA ALA A 54 -16.15 -24.77 -6.44
C ALA A 54 -17.21 -23.79 -5.90
N ALA A 55 -16.83 -22.88 -5.03
CA ALA A 55 -17.73 -21.85 -4.51
C ALA A 55 -17.80 -20.60 -5.40
N LEU A 56 -17.03 -20.57 -6.50
CA LEU A 56 -16.97 -19.46 -7.45
C LEU A 56 -17.67 -19.76 -8.78
N ASP A 57 -18.43 -20.85 -8.87
CA ASP A 57 -19.15 -21.24 -10.11
C ASP A 57 -20.07 -20.11 -10.61
N ASP A 58 -20.77 -19.40 -9.71
CA ASP A 58 -21.63 -18.27 -10.07
C ASP A 58 -20.88 -17.11 -10.75
N TYR A 59 -19.55 -17.05 -10.60
CA TYR A 59 -18.68 -16.00 -11.13
C TYR A 59 -17.84 -16.47 -12.32
N ALA A 60 -17.96 -17.73 -12.78
CA ALA A 60 -17.07 -18.37 -13.73
C ALA A 60 -16.86 -17.54 -15.01
N ASP A 61 -17.92 -16.93 -15.55
CA ASP A 61 -17.86 -16.10 -16.76
C ASP A 61 -17.28 -14.69 -16.54
N SER A 62 -17.08 -14.29 -15.27
CA SER A 62 -16.66 -12.94 -14.87
C SER A 62 -15.24 -12.85 -14.36
N ILE A 63 -14.61 -13.99 -14.03
CA ILE A 63 -13.31 -14.04 -13.37
C ILE A 63 -12.28 -14.85 -14.16
N LEU A 64 -11.01 -14.48 -14.02
CA LEU A 64 -9.86 -15.33 -14.35
C LEU A 64 -9.28 -15.87 -13.06
N TYR A 65 -9.47 -17.15 -12.78
CA TYR A 65 -8.91 -17.80 -11.61
C TYR A 65 -7.59 -18.51 -11.94
N LEU A 66 -6.57 -18.27 -11.13
CA LEU A 66 -5.25 -18.87 -11.23
C LEU A 66 -4.84 -19.43 -9.86
N ARG A 67 -4.26 -20.61 -9.82
CA ARG A 67 -3.67 -21.17 -8.61
C ARG A 67 -2.18 -21.41 -8.78
N GLN A 68 -1.39 -21.01 -7.77
CA GLN A 68 0.05 -21.21 -7.71
C GLN A 68 0.46 -21.89 -6.39
N PRO A 69 1.64 -22.51 -6.31
CA PRO A 69 2.22 -22.91 -5.02
C PRO A 69 2.40 -21.70 -4.13
N HIS A 70 2.22 -21.84 -2.81
CA HIS A 70 2.34 -20.74 -1.87
C HIS A 70 3.72 -20.07 -1.91
N GLN A 71 3.75 -18.81 -2.29
CA GLN A 71 4.97 -17.98 -2.43
C GLN A 71 4.81 -16.58 -1.82
N GLY A 72 3.68 -16.31 -1.18
CA GLY A 72 3.37 -15.06 -0.49
C GLY A 72 2.73 -13.99 -1.38
N LEU A 73 2.16 -12.97 -0.70
CA LEU A 73 1.34 -11.91 -1.27
C LEU A 73 2.01 -11.19 -2.46
N SER A 74 3.30 -10.83 -2.32
CA SER A 74 4.07 -10.17 -3.38
C SER A 74 4.09 -10.96 -4.68
N VAL A 75 4.30 -12.28 -4.61
CA VAL A 75 4.35 -13.15 -5.79
C VAL A 75 2.97 -13.32 -6.40
N ALA A 76 1.93 -13.46 -5.57
CA ALA A 76 0.54 -13.53 -6.03
C ALA A 76 0.13 -12.25 -6.78
N ARG A 77 0.39 -11.06 -6.22
CA ARG A 77 0.15 -9.78 -6.91
C ARG A 77 0.96 -9.68 -8.22
N ASN A 78 2.23 -10.09 -8.22
CA ASN A 78 3.05 -10.10 -9.43
C ASN A 78 2.53 -11.07 -10.51
N THR A 79 1.93 -12.20 -10.10
CA THR A 79 1.25 -13.11 -11.05
C THR A 79 0.03 -12.43 -11.65
N GLY A 80 -0.79 -11.76 -10.82
CA GLY A 80 -1.92 -10.97 -11.29
C GLY A 80 -1.51 -9.87 -12.28
N ILE A 81 -0.43 -9.13 -11.99
CA ILE A 81 0.13 -8.11 -12.91
C ILE A 81 0.45 -8.70 -14.29
N ARG A 82 1.03 -9.90 -14.35
CA ARG A 82 1.37 -10.56 -15.64
C ARG A 82 0.14 -10.90 -16.47
N MET A 83 -0.98 -11.17 -15.82
CA MET A 83 -2.25 -11.54 -16.48
C MET A 83 -3.14 -10.35 -16.79
N ALA A 84 -2.84 -9.18 -16.20
CA ALA A 84 -3.63 -7.97 -16.37
C ALA A 84 -3.47 -7.38 -17.77
N THR A 85 -4.61 -7.14 -18.44
CA THR A 85 -4.68 -6.55 -19.77
C THR A 85 -5.37 -5.17 -19.79
N GLY A 86 -5.97 -4.78 -18.67
CA GLY A 86 -6.66 -3.49 -18.53
C GLY A 86 -5.75 -2.28 -18.71
N GLU A 87 -6.35 -1.17 -19.10
CA GLU A 87 -5.64 0.12 -19.19
C GLU A 87 -5.17 0.59 -17.81
N TYR A 88 -5.99 0.34 -16.79
CA TYR A 88 -5.70 0.62 -15.38
C TYR A 88 -5.69 -0.65 -14.56
N LEU A 89 -4.97 -0.62 -13.44
CA LEU A 89 -4.85 -1.72 -12.49
C LEU A 89 -5.34 -1.27 -11.11
N GLN A 90 -6.01 -2.18 -10.40
CA GLN A 90 -6.42 -2.04 -9.02
C GLN A 90 -6.10 -3.32 -8.25
N PHE A 91 -5.35 -3.21 -7.16
CA PHE A 91 -5.21 -4.32 -6.21
C PHE A 91 -6.36 -4.30 -5.21
N VAL A 92 -6.93 -5.45 -4.94
CA VAL A 92 -7.98 -5.62 -3.93
C VAL A 92 -7.60 -6.81 -3.06
N ASP A 93 -7.63 -6.66 -1.75
CA ASP A 93 -7.42 -7.78 -0.84
C ASP A 93 -8.73 -8.61 -0.77
N ALA A 94 -8.60 -9.93 -0.74
CA ALA A 94 -9.75 -10.85 -0.87
C ALA A 94 -10.77 -10.76 0.28
N ASP A 95 -10.39 -10.12 1.38
CA ASP A 95 -11.23 -9.89 2.57
C ASP A 95 -11.82 -8.48 2.64
N ASP A 96 -11.59 -7.61 1.63
CA ASP A 96 -12.03 -6.23 1.59
C ASP A 96 -13.10 -5.95 0.52
N LEU A 97 -13.65 -4.73 0.49
CA LEU A 97 -14.73 -4.33 -0.42
C LEU A 97 -14.40 -3.00 -1.12
N LEU A 98 -14.92 -2.82 -2.33
CA LEU A 98 -15.02 -1.52 -2.98
C LEU A 98 -16.36 -0.88 -2.63
N VAL A 99 -16.36 0.42 -2.28
CA VAL A 99 -17.60 1.15 -1.96
C VAL A 99 -18.11 1.77 -3.26
N THR A 100 -19.23 1.27 -3.78
CA THR A 100 -19.72 1.50 -5.15
C THR A 100 -19.72 2.98 -5.55
N VAL A 101 -20.47 3.84 -4.85
CA VAL A 101 -20.63 5.25 -5.27
C VAL A 101 -19.29 6.01 -5.26
N PRO A 102 -18.49 6.01 -4.18
CA PRO A 102 -17.17 6.67 -4.19
C PRO A 102 -16.20 6.06 -5.20
N TYR A 103 -16.25 4.74 -5.44
CA TYR A 103 -15.38 4.11 -6.42
C TYR A 103 -15.80 4.45 -7.86
N ASP A 104 -17.10 4.52 -8.15
CA ASP A 104 -17.62 4.95 -9.45
C ASP A 104 -17.23 6.41 -9.78
N TYR A 105 -17.15 7.27 -8.76
CA TYR A 105 -16.55 8.59 -8.94
C TYR A 105 -15.08 8.48 -9.39
N CYS A 106 -14.27 7.64 -8.73
CA CYS A 106 -12.90 7.39 -9.17
C CYS A 106 -12.82 6.83 -10.59
N LEU A 107 -13.75 5.95 -10.99
CA LEU A 107 -13.86 5.45 -12.37
C LEU A 107 -14.17 6.56 -13.37
N SER A 108 -14.98 7.56 -12.99
CA SER A 108 -15.25 8.72 -13.87
C SER A 108 -13.99 9.53 -14.14
N LEU A 109 -13.12 9.68 -13.12
CA LEU A 109 -11.82 10.34 -13.26
C LEU A 109 -10.88 9.54 -14.18
N VAL A 110 -10.84 8.23 -14.03
CA VAL A 110 -10.07 7.30 -14.89
C VAL A 110 -10.55 7.40 -16.35
N ARG A 111 -11.87 7.38 -16.59
CA ARG A 111 -12.46 7.54 -17.95
C ARG A 111 -12.11 8.88 -18.59
N SER A 112 -11.90 9.92 -17.81
CA SER A 112 -11.47 11.23 -18.32
C SER A 112 -10.07 11.22 -18.93
N ARG A 113 -9.26 10.21 -18.64
CA ARG A 113 -7.84 10.06 -19.05
C ARG A 113 -6.94 11.23 -18.65
N ARG A 114 -7.40 12.07 -17.72
CA ARG A 114 -6.62 13.18 -17.17
C ARG A 114 -5.63 12.73 -16.11
N TYR A 115 -5.82 11.52 -15.56
CA TYR A 115 -5.05 11.00 -14.45
C TYR A 115 -4.41 9.65 -14.79
N GLU A 116 -3.14 9.51 -14.51
CA GLU A 116 -2.43 8.23 -14.56
C GLU A 116 -2.59 7.45 -13.26
N MET A 117 -2.91 8.14 -12.17
CA MET A 117 -3.16 7.55 -10.87
C MET A 117 -4.23 8.37 -10.14
N VAL A 118 -5.19 7.68 -9.53
CA VAL A 118 -6.22 8.29 -8.68
C VAL A 118 -6.13 7.63 -7.31
N THR A 119 -5.77 8.40 -6.29
CA THR A 119 -5.72 7.93 -4.91
C THR A 119 -7.03 8.20 -4.19
N PHE A 120 -7.38 7.34 -3.25
CA PHE A 120 -8.60 7.47 -2.45
C PHE A 120 -8.36 7.00 -1.00
N SER A 121 -9.31 7.32 -0.13
CA SER A 121 -9.23 6.98 1.30
C SER A 121 -9.73 5.57 1.57
N LEU A 122 -9.09 4.91 2.54
CA LEU A 122 -9.61 3.69 3.14
C LEU A 122 -10.64 4.05 4.22
N THR A 123 -11.63 3.18 4.41
CA THR A 123 -12.64 3.32 5.47
C THR A 123 -12.91 1.97 6.14
N ASP A 124 -13.33 1.97 7.38
CA ASP A 124 -13.83 0.79 8.09
C ASP A 124 -15.36 0.65 7.97
N LYS A 125 -16.03 1.70 7.47
CA LYS A 125 -17.49 1.74 7.31
C LYS A 125 -17.86 2.38 5.98
N PRO A 126 -18.60 1.68 5.10
CA PRO A 126 -19.13 2.29 3.90
C PRO A 126 -19.98 3.54 4.22
N ALA A 127 -19.66 4.64 3.58
CA ALA A 127 -20.41 5.89 3.67
C ALA A 127 -20.52 6.50 2.28
N PRO A 128 -21.53 6.10 1.48
CA PRO A 128 -21.60 6.44 0.05
C PRO A 128 -21.98 7.88 -0.25
N ASP A 129 -22.60 8.61 0.67
CA ASP A 129 -23.31 9.87 0.38
C ASP A 129 -22.50 11.14 0.69
N ALA A 130 -21.18 11.07 0.77
CA ALA A 130 -20.34 12.24 0.98
C ALA A 130 -20.03 12.96 -0.34
N GLU A 131 -20.00 14.30 -0.31
CA GLU A 131 -19.41 15.10 -1.40
C GLU A 131 -17.94 14.71 -1.58
N ILE A 132 -17.53 14.41 -2.81
CA ILE A 132 -16.19 13.94 -3.11
C ILE A 132 -15.43 15.02 -3.88
N ASN A 133 -14.24 15.36 -3.38
CA ASN A 133 -13.35 16.31 -4.01
C ASN A 133 -12.15 15.59 -4.63
N VAL A 134 -11.61 16.15 -5.70
CA VAL A 134 -10.37 15.71 -6.33
C VAL A 134 -9.44 16.90 -6.55
N SER A 135 -8.16 16.71 -6.34
CA SER A 135 -7.14 17.70 -6.66
C SER A 135 -6.94 17.82 -8.17
N ASP A 136 -6.43 18.96 -8.63
CA ASP A 136 -5.84 19.03 -9.97
C ASP A 136 -4.71 18.00 -10.11
N PRO A 137 -4.44 17.53 -11.35
CA PRO A 137 -3.33 16.61 -11.59
C PRO A 137 -1.99 17.22 -11.19
N GLN A 138 -1.19 16.46 -10.47
CA GLN A 138 0.18 16.82 -10.12
C GLN A 138 1.10 15.60 -10.28
N SER A 139 2.40 15.80 -10.45
CA SER A 139 3.29 14.67 -10.54
C SER A 139 3.45 13.97 -9.18
N GLY A 140 3.68 12.65 -9.21
CA GLY A 140 3.86 11.88 -7.98
C GLY A 140 5.07 12.35 -7.15
N PRO A 141 6.23 12.71 -7.76
CA PRO A 141 7.33 13.36 -7.04
C PRO A 141 6.93 14.67 -6.35
N GLU A 142 6.15 15.51 -7.02
CA GLU A 142 5.63 16.76 -6.44
C GLU A 142 4.71 16.48 -5.25
N LEU A 143 3.76 15.56 -5.41
CA LEU A 143 2.90 15.12 -4.31
C LEU A 143 3.72 14.65 -3.12
N MET A 144 4.71 13.79 -3.34
CA MET A 144 5.57 13.28 -2.26
C MET A 144 6.41 14.36 -1.59
N ARG A 145 6.77 15.47 -2.28
CA ARG A 145 7.47 16.59 -1.66
C ARG A 145 6.59 17.35 -0.67
N HIS A 146 5.30 17.44 -0.95
CA HIS A 146 4.39 18.33 -0.20
C HIS A 146 3.44 17.61 0.74
N ALA A 147 3.10 16.34 0.47
CA ALA A 147 2.16 15.56 1.26
C ALA A 147 2.74 14.21 1.73
N ASN A 148 2.10 13.65 2.74
CA ASN A 148 2.33 12.26 3.13
C ASN A 148 1.51 11.38 2.21
N ILE A 149 2.14 10.38 1.62
CA ILE A 149 1.44 9.37 0.84
C ILE A 149 1.08 8.16 1.72
N GLN A 150 -0.06 7.56 1.41
CA GLN A 150 -0.43 6.27 1.97
C GLN A 150 0.36 5.17 1.28
N GLY A 151 0.94 4.24 2.03
CA GLY A 151 1.75 3.16 1.48
C GLY A 151 0.94 2.00 0.90
N SER A 152 -0.35 1.88 1.25
CA SER A 152 -1.19 0.74 0.83
C SER A 152 -1.33 0.64 -0.70
N ALA A 153 -1.06 -0.54 -1.25
CA ALA A 153 -1.26 -0.82 -2.68
C ALA A 153 -2.73 -0.83 -3.11
N CYS A 154 -3.66 -0.98 -2.16
CA CYS A 154 -5.11 -1.01 -2.41
C CYS A 154 -5.74 0.39 -2.42
N GLY A 155 -5.02 1.44 -2.01
CA GLY A 155 -5.52 2.81 -1.84
C GLY A 155 -5.55 3.66 -3.12
N TYR A 156 -5.38 3.07 -4.29
CA TYR A 156 -5.36 3.79 -5.56
C TYR A 156 -5.60 2.89 -6.75
N ILE A 157 -6.15 3.47 -7.83
CA ILE A 157 -6.19 2.90 -9.18
C ILE A 157 -5.16 3.62 -10.04
N PHE A 158 -4.42 2.89 -10.89
CA PHE A 158 -3.31 3.46 -11.66
C PHE A 158 -3.22 2.91 -13.07
N SER A 159 -2.73 3.73 -13.99
CA SER A 159 -2.48 3.32 -15.37
C SER A 159 -1.39 2.27 -15.46
N ARG A 160 -1.64 1.22 -16.24
CA ARG A 160 -0.66 0.18 -16.52
C ARG A 160 0.61 0.72 -17.19
N SER A 161 0.52 1.86 -17.88
CA SER A 161 1.66 2.49 -18.55
C SER A 161 2.77 2.90 -17.59
N ILE A 162 2.42 3.38 -16.38
CA ILE A 162 3.42 3.82 -15.39
C ILE A 162 4.07 2.65 -14.62
N LEU A 163 3.52 1.42 -14.74
CA LEU A 163 4.04 0.26 -14.04
C LEU A 163 5.41 -0.18 -14.59
N GLY A 164 5.56 -0.28 -15.92
CA GLY A 164 6.77 -0.78 -16.55
C GLY A 164 7.24 -2.12 -15.97
N ASP A 165 8.50 -2.14 -15.54
CA ASP A 165 9.17 -3.30 -14.93
C ASP A 165 8.99 -3.40 -13.40
N LEU A 166 8.30 -2.44 -12.78
CA LEU A 166 8.09 -2.43 -11.32
C LEU A 166 7.27 -3.64 -10.87
N ARG A 167 7.78 -4.34 -9.87
CA ARG A 167 7.14 -5.50 -9.25
C ARG A 167 7.30 -5.44 -7.74
N PHE A 168 6.40 -6.10 -7.02
CA PHE A 168 6.55 -6.30 -5.58
C PHE A 168 7.76 -7.18 -5.27
N THR A 169 8.54 -6.81 -4.27
CA THR A 169 9.68 -7.61 -3.81
C THR A 169 9.18 -8.85 -3.08
N PRO A 170 9.52 -10.08 -3.56
CA PRO A 170 9.11 -11.31 -2.88
C PRO A 170 9.61 -11.41 -1.45
N ASP A 171 8.91 -12.19 -0.62
CA ASP A 171 9.27 -12.51 0.78
C ASP A 171 9.58 -11.28 1.64
N THR A 172 8.91 -10.17 1.38
CA THR A 172 9.05 -8.92 2.11
C THR A 172 7.72 -8.55 2.74
N LEU A 173 7.69 -8.30 4.05
CA LEU A 173 6.57 -7.61 4.69
C LEU A 173 6.74 -6.09 4.45
N HIS A 174 5.64 -5.35 4.33
CA HIS A 174 5.64 -3.94 3.90
C HIS A 174 6.08 -3.75 2.42
N GLU A 175 5.71 -4.71 1.57
CA GLU A 175 5.97 -4.69 0.12
C GLU A 175 5.31 -3.49 -0.56
N ASP A 176 4.18 -3.06 -0.04
CA ASP A 176 3.40 -1.89 -0.47
C ASP A 176 4.13 -0.57 -0.17
N GLU A 177 4.77 -0.47 0.98
CA GLU A 177 5.61 0.67 1.37
C GLU A 177 6.84 0.86 0.46
N GLU A 178 7.27 -0.21 -0.20
CA GLU A 178 8.33 -0.17 -1.20
C GLU A 178 7.79 0.10 -2.61
N PHE A 179 6.68 -0.53 -2.97
CA PHE A 179 6.09 -0.46 -4.31
C PHE A 179 5.46 0.91 -4.59
N THR A 180 4.62 1.41 -3.67
CA THR A 180 3.84 2.64 -3.87
C THR A 180 4.70 3.88 -4.17
N PRO A 181 5.75 4.23 -3.41
CA PRO A 181 6.56 5.40 -3.73
C PRO A 181 7.31 5.25 -5.06
N GLN A 182 7.69 4.04 -5.47
CA GLN A 182 8.33 3.82 -6.76
C GLN A 182 7.34 3.99 -7.92
N LEU A 183 6.09 3.56 -7.74
CA LEU A 183 5.02 3.80 -8.71
C LEU A 183 4.70 5.29 -8.82
N MET A 184 4.61 6.00 -7.69
CA MET A 184 4.42 7.44 -7.62
C MET A 184 5.50 8.21 -8.39
N LEU A 185 6.79 7.80 -8.27
CA LEU A 185 7.89 8.43 -9.02
C LEU A 185 7.71 8.38 -10.54
N ARG A 186 6.87 7.50 -11.06
CA ARG A 186 6.63 7.30 -12.50
C ARG A 186 5.37 8.00 -12.99
N ALA A 187 4.56 8.55 -12.09
CA ALA A 187 3.28 9.18 -12.42
C ALA A 187 3.44 10.69 -12.61
N GLU A 188 3.04 11.19 -13.78
CA GLU A 188 3.04 12.61 -14.11
C GLU A 188 1.70 13.30 -13.79
N ALA A 189 0.62 12.50 -13.64
CA ALA A 189 -0.72 13.01 -13.41
C ALA A 189 -1.44 12.21 -12.30
N VAL A 190 -1.21 12.59 -11.04
CA VAL A 190 -1.86 12.00 -9.86
C VAL A 190 -3.01 12.89 -9.41
N GLY A 191 -4.22 12.32 -9.32
CA GLY A 191 -5.37 12.91 -8.65
C GLY A 191 -5.51 12.40 -7.22
N VAL A 192 -5.60 13.31 -6.26
CA VAL A 192 -5.85 12.95 -4.86
C VAL A 192 -7.29 13.21 -4.53
N THR A 193 -8.04 12.18 -4.12
CA THR A 193 -9.44 12.31 -3.72
C THR A 193 -9.63 12.03 -2.23
N ASP A 194 -10.69 12.59 -1.66
CA ASP A 194 -11.20 12.24 -0.33
C ASP A 194 -12.25 11.12 -0.37
N ALA A 195 -12.49 10.53 -1.56
CA ALA A 195 -13.39 9.42 -1.77
C ALA A 195 -13.05 8.25 -0.83
N LYS A 196 -14.00 7.82 -0.02
CA LYS A 196 -13.89 6.63 0.82
C LYS A 196 -14.25 5.39 0.00
N ALA A 197 -13.43 5.09 -1.01
CA ALA A 197 -13.74 4.12 -2.05
C ALA A 197 -13.37 2.67 -1.72
N TYR A 198 -12.57 2.45 -0.68
CA TYR A 198 -12.09 1.13 -0.29
C TYR A 198 -12.44 0.85 1.17
N CYS A 199 -13.20 -0.23 1.43
CA CYS A 199 -13.61 -0.64 2.77
C CYS A 199 -12.70 -1.75 3.27
N TYR A 200 -11.82 -1.41 4.22
CA TYR A 200 -10.95 -2.34 4.92
C TYR A 200 -11.73 -3.06 6.02
N ARG A 201 -11.72 -4.39 6.01
CA ARG A 201 -12.42 -5.23 7.01
C ARG A 201 -11.45 -5.88 7.98
N GLU A 202 -11.68 -5.70 9.28
CA GLU A 202 -10.90 -6.38 10.29
C GLU A 202 -11.31 -7.87 10.37
N ARG A 203 -10.35 -8.79 10.31
CA ARG A 203 -10.60 -10.23 10.58
C ARG A 203 -9.59 -10.80 11.57
N SER A 204 -10.01 -11.81 12.30
CA SER A 204 -9.12 -12.64 13.10
C SER A 204 -8.22 -13.46 12.17
N GLY A 205 -6.90 -13.50 12.44
CA GLY A 205 -5.94 -14.24 11.61
C GLY A 205 -5.28 -13.43 10.49
N SER A 206 -5.48 -12.11 10.41
CA SER A 206 -4.73 -11.24 9.51
C SER A 206 -3.21 -11.35 9.75
N ILE A 207 -2.42 -11.26 8.68
CA ILE A 207 -0.94 -11.27 8.72
C ILE A 207 -0.39 -10.20 9.68
N ILE A 208 -1.12 -9.08 9.82
CA ILE A 208 -0.74 -7.95 10.67
C ILE A 208 -0.92 -8.26 12.18
N THR A 209 -1.85 -9.15 12.55
CA THR A 209 -2.24 -9.39 13.94
C THR A 209 -1.36 -10.40 14.68
N GLY A 210 -0.48 -11.11 14.01
CA GLY A 210 0.44 -12.08 14.62
C GLY A 210 1.38 -11.43 15.64
N ASN A 211 1.27 -11.82 16.93
CA ASN A 211 1.96 -11.18 18.08
C ASN A 211 3.26 -11.87 18.54
N GLY A 212 3.73 -12.91 17.85
CA GLY A 212 4.96 -13.62 18.21
C GLY A 212 6.22 -12.74 18.10
N ILE A 213 7.20 -12.94 19.00
CA ILE A 213 8.44 -12.15 19.02
C ILE A 213 9.20 -12.25 17.68
N ARG A 214 9.21 -13.46 17.07
CA ARG A 214 9.86 -13.71 15.77
C ARG A 214 9.19 -12.89 14.66
N GLN A 215 7.87 -12.83 14.62
CA GLN A 215 7.12 -12.05 13.61
C GLN A 215 7.32 -10.55 13.78
N ARG A 216 7.37 -10.05 15.05
CA ARG A 216 7.69 -8.65 15.32
C ARG A 216 9.09 -8.27 14.84
N LEU A 217 10.09 -9.10 15.12
CA LEU A 217 11.46 -8.88 14.66
C LEU A 217 11.58 -8.98 13.13
N ARG A 218 10.84 -9.89 12.48
CA ARG A 218 10.77 -9.97 11.01
C ARG A 218 10.20 -8.68 10.44
N ARG A 219 9.05 -8.21 10.93
CA ARG A 219 8.46 -6.92 10.48
C ARG A 219 9.43 -5.75 10.60
N LEU A 220 10.14 -5.64 11.72
CA LEU A 220 11.15 -4.61 11.90
C LEU A 220 12.32 -4.74 10.91
N ASN A 221 12.81 -5.95 10.66
CA ASN A 221 13.91 -6.17 9.73
C ASN A 221 13.50 -5.88 8.28
N ASP A 222 12.31 -6.32 7.87
CA ASP A 222 11.79 -6.10 6.52
C ASP A 222 11.50 -4.62 6.29
N GLY A 223 10.88 -3.90 7.25
CA GLY A 223 10.69 -2.45 7.15
C GLY A 223 12.02 -1.69 7.02
N LYS A 224 13.06 -2.10 7.78
CA LYS A 224 14.41 -1.53 7.59
C LYS A 224 14.96 -1.84 6.20
N ALA A 225 14.77 -3.05 5.70
CA ALA A 225 15.25 -3.43 4.37
C ALA A 225 14.57 -2.61 3.27
N VAL A 226 13.26 -2.36 3.37
CA VAL A 226 12.50 -1.45 2.48
C VAL A 226 13.11 -0.05 2.48
N ILE A 227 13.34 0.54 3.67
CA ILE A 227 13.96 1.88 3.80
C ILE A 227 15.32 1.93 3.10
N LEU A 228 16.16 0.90 3.27
CA LEU A 228 17.48 0.85 2.66
C LEU A 228 17.42 0.69 1.14
N ARG A 229 16.45 -0.06 0.61
CA ARG A 229 16.25 -0.19 -0.85
C ARG A 229 15.79 1.13 -1.46
N LEU A 230 14.80 1.79 -0.85
CA LEU A 230 14.33 3.11 -1.29
C LEU A 230 15.45 4.16 -1.21
N HIS A 231 16.30 4.11 -0.19
CA HIS A 231 17.44 5.02 -0.06
C HIS A 231 18.43 4.86 -1.22
N LYS A 232 18.75 3.63 -1.61
CA LYS A 232 19.59 3.35 -2.78
C LYS A 232 18.97 3.84 -4.10
N ILE A 233 17.65 3.79 -4.21
CA ILE A 233 16.92 4.33 -5.36
C ILE A 233 17.05 5.85 -5.37
N ALA A 234 16.82 6.51 -4.23
CA ALA A 234 16.92 7.96 -4.09
C ALA A 234 18.26 8.52 -4.53
N ASP A 235 19.37 7.81 -4.26
CA ASP A 235 20.74 8.23 -4.64
C ASP A 235 20.92 8.36 -6.16
N ARG A 236 20.09 7.71 -6.96
CA ARG A 236 20.18 7.68 -8.44
C ARG A 236 19.20 8.62 -9.13
N LEU A 237 18.30 9.25 -8.37
CA LEU A 237 17.25 10.10 -8.92
C LEU A 237 17.73 11.54 -9.16
N PRO A 238 17.09 12.25 -10.10
CA PRO A 238 17.17 13.70 -10.22
C PRO A 238 16.81 14.39 -8.90
N ALA A 239 17.26 15.63 -8.71
CA ALA A 239 17.15 16.33 -7.42
C ALA A 239 15.71 16.48 -6.93
N GLU A 240 14.75 16.75 -7.82
CA GLU A 240 13.35 16.94 -7.47
C GLU A 240 12.66 15.64 -7.04
N ASP A 241 12.83 14.57 -7.82
CA ASP A 241 12.30 13.23 -7.51
C ASP A 241 12.92 12.69 -6.23
N ARG A 242 14.23 12.89 -6.09
CA ARG A 242 14.98 12.54 -4.88
C ARG A 242 14.39 13.20 -3.65
N ALA A 243 14.04 14.50 -3.72
CA ALA A 243 13.49 15.24 -2.58
C ALA A 243 12.13 14.63 -2.12
N GLY A 244 11.26 14.25 -3.04
CA GLY A 244 10.01 13.57 -2.75
C GLY A 244 10.23 12.21 -2.06
N LEU A 245 11.09 11.38 -2.65
CA LEU A 245 11.39 10.06 -2.09
C LEU A 245 12.11 10.16 -0.73
N GLN A 246 13.02 11.13 -0.55
CA GLN A 246 13.70 11.36 0.72
C GLN A 246 12.73 11.75 1.85
N ARG A 247 11.67 12.53 1.56
CA ARG A 247 10.61 12.80 2.53
C ARG A 247 9.93 11.50 2.96
N ARG A 248 9.56 10.62 2.01
CA ARG A 248 8.97 9.32 2.34
C ARG A 248 9.90 8.44 3.16
N ILE A 249 11.17 8.36 2.79
CA ILE A 249 12.20 7.64 3.54
C ILE A 249 12.33 8.15 4.97
N ALA A 250 12.31 9.48 5.17
CA ALA A 250 12.38 10.07 6.50
C ALA A 250 11.17 9.69 7.38
N GLN A 251 9.96 9.65 6.80
CA GLN A 251 8.75 9.18 7.48
C GLN A 251 8.85 7.71 7.85
N LEU A 252 9.20 6.84 6.89
CA LEU A 252 9.38 5.42 7.15
C LEU A 252 10.47 5.15 8.19
N THR A 253 11.54 5.94 8.20
CA THR A 253 12.61 5.84 9.22
C THR A 253 12.09 6.25 10.60
N MET A 254 11.27 7.29 10.68
CA MET A 254 10.58 7.68 11.92
C MET A 254 9.65 6.56 12.41
N ASP A 255 8.82 6.02 11.53
CA ASP A 255 7.86 4.94 11.87
C ASP A 255 8.58 3.65 12.28
N TYR A 256 9.69 3.33 11.62
CA TYR A 256 10.57 2.24 12.01
C TYR A 256 11.11 2.41 13.43
N LEU A 257 11.66 3.59 13.76
CA LEU A 257 12.17 3.86 15.12
C LEU A 257 11.06 3.85 16.17
N TYR A 258 9.88 4.39 15.82
CA TYR A 258 8.69 4.31 16.67
C TYR A 258 8.32 2.84 16.96
N ASN A 259 8.27 2.01 15.93
CA ASN A 259 7.98 0.59 16.07
C ASN A 259 9.06 -0.17 16.87
N VAL A 260 10.35 0.15 16.67
CA VAL A 260 11.44 -0.38 17.48
C VAL A 260 11.22 -0.07 18.96
N ILE A 261 10.88 1.16 19.31
CA ILE A 261 10.61 1.60 20.67
C ILE A 261 9.43 0.84 21.27
N CYS A 262 8.29 0.85 20.59
CA CYS A 262 7.04 0.28 21.09
C CYS A 262 7.07 -1.24 21.21
N GLN A 263 7.73 -1.92 20.25
CA GLN A 263 7.73 -3.39 20.19
C GLN A 263 8.83 -4.04 21.01
N THR A 264 9.99 -3.38 21.17
CA THR A 264 11.13 -4.00 21.89
C THR A 264 11.30 -3.47 23.30
N ARG A 265 10.95 -2.22 23.57
CA ARG A 265 11.15 -1.51 24.84
C ARG A 265 12.60 -1.62 25.36
N SER A 266 13.56 -1.86 24.47
CA SER A 266 14.96 -2.11 24.80
C SER A 266 15.83 -0.92 24.39
N HIS A 267 16.49 -0.30 25.36
CA HIS A 267 17.43 0.80 25.11
C HIS A 267 18.62 0.33 24.27
N THR A 268 19.21 -0.82 24.60
CA THR A 268 20.35 -1.36 23.86
C THR A 268 20.00 -1.67 22.42
N TYR A 269 18.82 -2.27 22.19
CA TYR A 269 18.36 -2.57 20.83
C TYR A 269 18.12 -1.28 20.02
N LEU A 270 17.46 -0.28 20.62
CA LEU A 270 17.21 1.02 19.97
C LEU A 270 18.52 1.71 19.59
N GLU A 271 19.48 1.84 20.50
CA GLU A 271 20.76 2.51 20.20
C GLU A 271 21.56 1.77 19.11
N HIS A 272 21.52 0.44 19.11
CA HIS A 272 22.12 -0.34 18.03
C HIS A 272 21.48 -0.03 16.67
N ARG A 273 20.13 0.06 16.59
CA ARG A 273 19.43 0.39 15.36
C ARG A 273 19.67 1.84 14.92
N VAL A 274 19.72 2.77 15.85
CA VAL A 274 20.10 4.17 15.57
C VAL A 274 21.50 4.25 14.98
N GLU A 275 22.45 3.50 15.53
CA GLU A 275 23.82 3.49 15.00
C GLU A 275 23.91 2.86 13.59
N GLU A 276 23.15 1.79 13.33
CA GLU A 276 23.04 1.24 11.96
C GLU A 276 22.52 2.28 10.96
N LEU A 277 21.44 2.98 11.33
CA LEU A 277 20.84 4.03 10.48
C LEU A 277 21.81 5.19 10.26
N ARG A 278 22.58 5.58 11.31
CA ARG A 278 23.59 6.63 11.20
C ARG A 278 24.69 6.28 10.20
N ARG A 279 25.19 5.05 10.23
CA ARG A 279 26.19 4.58 9.25
C ARG A 279 25.67 4.55 7.81
N LYS A 280 24.34 4.52 7.64
CA LYS A 280 23.68 4.55 6.32
C LYS A 280 23.22 5.96 5.91
N GLY A 281 23.49 7.00 6.69
CA GLY A 281 23.06 8.36 6.40
C GLY A 281 21.56 8.64 6.63
N LEU A 282 20.85 7.71 7.28
CA LEU A 282 19.40 7.80 7.55
C LEU A 282 19.09 8.39 8.94
N PHE A 283 20.10 8.60 9.76
CA PHE A 283 20.01 9.24 11.06
C PHE A 283 21.21 10.19 11.28
N PRO A 284 21.02 11.39 11.90
CA PRO A 284 19.78 11.91 12.49
C PRO A 284 18.65 12.10 11.47
N LEU A 285 17.38 12.05 11.93
CA LEU A 285 16.25 12.35 11.07
C LEU A 285 16.38 13.78 10.50
N PRO A 286 16.09 14.00 9.21
CA PRO A 286 16.25 15.30 8.55
C PRO A 286 15.54 16.45 9.29
N ASP A 287 16.22 17.60 9.37
CA ASP A 287 15.65 18.81 10.00
C ASP A 287 14.64 19.47 9.05
N ARG A 288 13.45 18.91 9.03
CA ARG A 288 12.29 19.37 8.25
C ARG A 288 11.02 19.26 9.10
N ASP A 289 10.07 20.13 8.85
CA ASP A 289 8.78 20.14 9.54
C ASP A 289 7.69 19.50 8.65
N PHE A 290 7.82 18.20 8.38
CA PHE A 290 6.87 17.48 7.52
C PHE A 290 5.46 17.41 8.13
N THR A 291 5.38 17.06 9.42
CA THR A 291 4.15 17.04 10.21
C THR A 291 4.47 17.35 11.67
N ARG A 292 3.45 17.74 12.47
CA ARG A 292 3.63 17.97 13.92
C ARG A 292 4.21 16.73 14.63
N LYS A 293 3.69 15.53 14.26
CA LYS A 293 4.15 14.23 14.81
C LYS A 293 5.62 14.00 14.47
N TYR A 294 6.01 14.19 13.20
CA TYR A 294 7.39 14.04 12.75
C TYR A 294 8.33 15.01 13.47
N THR A 295 8.00 16.29 13.53
CA THR A 295 8.82 17.33 14.16
C THR A 295 9.06 17.04 15.63
N TRP A 296 8.01 16.67 16.38
CA TRP A 296 8.11 16.29 17.77
C TRP A 296 8.99 15.05 17.97
N PHE A 297 8.72 13.97 17.22
CA PHE A 297 9.48 12.73 17.31
C PHE A 297 10.95 12.94 16.95
N ARG A 298 11.25 13.66 15.86
CA ARG A 298 12.60 14.00 15.43
C ARG A 298 13.40 14.72 16.53
N ARG A 299 12.81 15.76 17.13
CA ARG A 299 13.47 16.54 18.20
C ARG A 299 13.90 15.66 19.36
N LEU A 300 13.06 14.73 19.78
CA LEU A 300 13.36 13.79 20.86
C LEU A 300 14.32 12.68 20.42
N SER A 301 14.05 12.03 19.28
CA SER A 301 14.84 10.88 18.85
C SER A 301 16.28 11.22 18.51
N ASN A 302 16.57 12.45 18.07
CA ASN A 302 17.92 12.87 17.70
C ASN A 302 18.86 13.03 18.89
N SER A 303 18.36 13.10 20.14
CA SER A 303 19.17 13.12 21.36
C SER A 303 19.06 11.79 22.14
N ARG A 304 20.14 11.40 22.84
CA ARG A 304 20.14 10.17 23.67
C ARG A 304 19.15 10.27 24.83
N GLN A 305 19.06 11.43 25.45
CA GLN A 305 18.11 11.68 26.56
C GLN A 305 16.66 11.60 26.05
N GLY A 306 16.38 12.20 24.91
CA GLY A 306 15.06 12.17 24.27
C GLY A 306 14.66 10.75 23.88
N ARG A 307 15.58 9.90 23.35
CA ARG A 307 15.29 8.48 23.07
C ARG A 307 14.94 7.70 24.34
N SER A 308 15.66 7.98 25.45
CA SER A 308 15.33 7.37 26.75
C SER A 308 13.94 7.79 27.25
N LEU A 309 13.55 9.04 27.00
CA LEU A 309 12.20 9.54 27.30
C LEU A 309 11.15 8.87 26.44
N LEU A 310 11.37 8.78 25.11
CA LEU A 310 10.47 8.09 24.18
C LEU A 310 10.22 6.64 24.56
N LEU A 311 11.25 5.90 25.00
CA LEU A 311 11.13 4.52 25.47
C LEU A 311 10.20 4.37 26.69
N ARG A 312 10.08 5.41 27.52
CA ARG A 312 9.19 5.41 28.69
C ARG A 312 7.76 5.80 28.35
N ILE A 313 7.58 6.75 27.42
CA ILE A 313 6.28 7.37 27.16
C ILE A 313 5.53 6.66 26.04
N LEU A 314 6.16 6.40 24.88
CA LEU A 314 5.46 5.87 23.69
C LEU A 314 4.71 4.54 23.92
N PRO A 315 5.29 3.56 24.68
CA PRO A 315 4.56 2.32 24.95
C PRO A 315 3.31 2.45 25.83
N LEU A 316 3.11 3.62 26.45
CA LEU A 316 1.97 3.93 27.31
C LEU A 316 0.87 4.69 26.60
N LEU A 317 1.17 5.29 25.44
CA LEU A 317 0.18 6.01 24.65
C LEU A 317 -0.76 5.02 23.95
N PRO A 318 -2.06 5.35 23.85
CA PRO A 318 -2.97 4.56 23.04
C PRO A 318 -2.42 4.50 21.59
N LYS A 319 -2.47 3.31 20.99
CA LYS A 319 -2.11 3.18 19.57
C LYS A 319 -3.13 3.97 18.76
N GLU A 320 -2.69 5.00 18.06
CA GLU A 320 -3.49 5.58 16.99
C GLU A 320 -3.78 4.46 15.97
N ARG A 321 -5.05 4.19 15.75
CA ARG A 321 -5.53 3.24 14.73
C ARG A 321 -5.38 3.83 13.34
#